data_2e607f3a4a4c1dee6768a8be80fba09d
#
_entry.id   2e607f3a4a4c1dee6768a8be80fba09d
#
_cell.length_a   1.000
_cell.length_b   1.000
_cell.length_c   1.000
_cell.angle_alpha   90.00
_cell.angle_beta   90.00
_cell.angle_gamma   90.00
#
_symmetry.space_group_name_H-M   'P 1'
#
loop_
_entity.id
_entity.type
_entity.pdbx_description
1 polymer ?
#
loop_
_entity_poly.entity_id
_entity_poly.type
_entity_poly.pdbx_seq_one_letter_code
_entity_poly.pdbx_strand_id
1 'polypeptide(L)'
;RMKEIRRLIPASLANVKFVWERPSANSEVVGLYALKSNRDNTPRISGDVVSDARDDFDQFSRPAVSMTMNTKGAKEWEKLTGDAFNNQTGIAIVLDNKVYTAPGVSSGPISGGRSEITGSFTVNETKDISNVLRAGKLPASAEIIQSEIVGPSLGQEAIDSGFNSFSLAMVLVLLWMILYYGRAGLFADIALLLNIVLIFGVLVSLNAVLTLPGIAGIVLTIGMSVDANVLIFERIKEELAKGKGKAIAIADGFSNALSSILDANITTGLTAIILFVFGSGPIKGFATTLLIGIITSLFTAIFITRLLIDGYTAKKSASLDFNTAITKNLFKQPNIDFLGKRTIAYAVSGAFVLVSLGSLFTQGLQQGVDFIGGRSYTVRFEQAVNPSELSSELSDVFGTGTNVKTYGEDNQVKITTAYKVDVEGIEVDNEIQNSLYTSLQKYLPAGTSYEDFIVGDGSGTVGIMQSSKVGPTIADDIKNNAFLAILGSLLVVFLYILLRFRKWQFSLGAVIAVFHDVLIVLGIFSLLGKYMPFNMEIDQAFI
;
A
#
# COMPACT_ATOMS: atom_id res chain seq x y z
N ARG A 1 -18.63 -9.99 32.60
CA ARG A 1 -19.89 -10.76 32.78
C ARG A 1 -19.67 -12.27 32.61
N MET A 2 -18.98 -12.80 31.57
CA MET A 2 -18.74 -14.27 31.45
C MET A 2 -17.86 -14.85 32.55
N LYS A 3 -16.88 -14.12 33.10
CA LYS A 3 -16.06 -14.55 34.26
C LYS A 3 -16.90 -14.64 35.53
N GLU A 4 -17.88 -13.79 35.70
CA GLU A 4 -18.82 -13.82 36.85
C GLU A 4 -19.79 -14.98 36.73
N ILE A 5 -20.37 -15.21 35.54
CA ILE A 5 -21.23 -16.38 35.28
C ILE A 5 -20.50 -17.68 35.60
N ARG A 6 -19.24 -17.82 35.16
CA ARG A 6 -18.40 -19.00 35.45
C ARG A 6 -18.16 -19.24 36.94
N ARG A 7 -18.10 -18.19 37.78
CA ARG A 7 -17.97 -18.33 39.24
C ARG A 7 -19.25 -18.81 39.95
N LEU A 8 -20.39 -18.59 39.30
CA LEU A 8 -21.70 -18.97 39.83
C LEU A 8 -22.17 -20.37 39.41
N ILE A 9 -21.43 -21.03 38.50
CA ILE A 9 -21.76 -22.36 37.97
C ILE A 9 -21.43 -23.42 39.02
N PRO A 10 -22.39 -24.22 39.50
CA PRO A 10 -22.14 -25.34 40.41
C PRO A 10 -21.25 -26.41 39.76
N ALA A 11 -20.49 -27.15 40.55
CA ALA A 11 -19.65 -28.24 40.07
C ALA A 11 -20.41 -29.32 39.25
N SER A 12 -21.71 -29.46 39.49
CA SER A 12 -22.62 -30.32 38.72
C SER A 12 -22.82 -29.91 37.26
N LEU A 13 -22.51 -28.65 36.89
CA LEU A 13 -22.60 -28.10 35.54
C LEU A 13 -21.23 -27.88 34.91
N ALA A 14 -20.18 -28.54 35.37
CA ALA A 14 -18.82 -28.42 34.84
C ALA A 14 -18.71 -28.75 33.32
N ASN A 15 -19.68 -29.49 32.78
CA ASN A 15 -19.72 -29.87 31.36
C ASN A 15 -20.60 -28.90 30.50
N VAL A 16 -20.94 -27.73 31.01
CA VAL A 16 -21.74 -26.72 30.29
C VAL A 16 -20.86 -25.53 29.95
N LYS A 17 -20.84 -25.18 28.67
CA LYS A 17 -20.19 -23.96 28.15
C LYS A 17 -21.28 -22.97 27.74
N PHE A 18 -21.25 -21.77 28.33
CA PHE A 18 -22.13 -20.68 27.88
C PHE A 18 -21.45 -19.88 26.78
N VAL A 19 -22.17 -19.65 25.69
CA VAL A 19 -21.68 -18.95 24.49
C VAL A 19 -22.77 -17.99 24.03
N TRP A 20 -22.35 -16.76 23.69
CA TRP A 20 -23.26 -15.76 23.14
C TRP A 20 -23.58 -16.05 21.68
N GLU A 21 -24.81 -15.74 21.30
CA GLU A 21 -25.21 -15.67 19.91
C GLU A 21 -24.43 -14.56 19.17
N ARG A 22 -24.20 -14.75 17.87
CA ARG A 22 -23.71 -13.66 17.02
C ARG A 22 -24.78 -12.55 16.96
N PRO A 23 -24.43 -11.27 17.22
CA PRO A 23 -25.38 -10.18 17.04
C PRO A 23 -25.89 -10.17 15.60
N SER A 24 -27.21 -10.15 15.42
CA SER A 24 -27.84 -9.95 14.12
C SER A 24 -28.12 -8.46 13.92
N ALA A 25 -27.97 -7.95 12.69
CA ALA A 25 -28.23 -6.55 12.37
C ALA A 25 -29.68 -6.08 12.70
N ASN A 26 -30.61 -7.04 12.82
CA ASN A 26 -32.03 -6.77 13.05
C ASN A 26 -32.50 -7.07 14.49
N SER A 27 -31.62 -7.36 15.44
CA SER A 27 -32.02 -7.72 16.81
C SER A 27 -31.18 -6.98 17.86
N GLU A 28 -31.83 -6.23 18.71
CA GLU A 28 -31.22 -5.61 19.90
C GLU A 28 -30.94 -6.62 21.03
N VAL A 29 -31.43 -7.86 20.92
CA VAL A 29 -31.29 -8.90 21.95
C VAL A 29 -30.35 -9.98 21.42
N VAL A 30 -29.34 -10.30 22.21
CA VAL A 30 -28.39 -11.38 21.93
C VAL A 30 -28.69 -12.57 22.82
N GLY A 31 -28.92 -13.75 22.21
CA GLY A 31 -29.17 -14.99 22.92
C GLY A 31 -27.94 -15.52 23.67
N LEU A 32 -28.14 -16.18 24.78
CA LEU A 32 -27.11 -16.92 25.52
C LEU A 32 -27.41 -18.42 25.45
N TYR A 33 -26.54 -19.17 24.75
CA TYR A 33 -26.70 -20.62 24.61
C TYR A 33 -25.89 -21.37 25.66
N ALA A 34 -26.53 -22.40 26.26
CA ALA A 34 -25.88 -23.38 27.13
C ALA A 34 -25.51 -24.62 26.31
N LEU A 35 -24.24 -24.76 25.99
CA LEU A 35 -23.72 -25.84 25.14
C LEU A 35 -23.21 -27.00 26.03
N LYS A 36 -23.59 -28.24 25.70
CA LYS A 36 -23.02 -29.42 26.32
C LYS A 36 -21.58 -29.59 25.88
N SER A 37 -20.66 -29.54 26.82
CA SER A 37 -19.20 -29.66 26.58
C SER A 37 -18.69 -31.01 27.12
N ASN A 38 -17.53 -31.44 26.62
CA ASN A 38 -16.76 -32.51 27.24
C ASN A 38 -15.78 -31.92 28.29
N ARG A 39 -15.03 -32.81 28.97
CA ARG A 39 -14.09 -32.39 30.04
C ARG A 39 -12.99 -31.45 29.52
N ASP A 40 -12.64 -31.54 28.25
CA ASP A 40 -11.54 -30.77 27.62
C ASP A 40 -12.04 -29.49 26.93
N ASN A 41 -13.32 -29.15 27.07
CA ASN A 41 -13.98 -28.02 26.38
C ASN A 41 -13.84 -28.03 24.86
N THR A 42 -13.59 -29.20 24.26
CA THR A 42 -13.48 -29.38 22.80
C THR A 42 -14.84 -29.77 22.21
N PRO A 43 -15.16 -29.38 20.97
CA PRO A 43 -16.39 -29.81 20.30
C PRO A 43 -16.31 -31.30 19.96
N ARG A 44 -17.47 -32.00 19.92
CA ARG A 44 -17.53 -33.40 19.47
C ARG A 44 -17.15 -33.54 18.00
N ILE A 45 -17.50 -32.56 17.18
CA ILE A 45 -17.16 -32.47 15.78
C ILE A 45 -16.49 -31.11 15.56
N SER A 46 -15.32 -31.13 14.95
CA SER A 46 -14.56 -29.94 14.57
C SER A 46 -14.82 -29.60 13.10
N GLY A 47 -14.67 -28.36 12.70
CA GLY A 47 -14.94 -27.91 11.33
C GLY A 47 -14.04 -28.55 10.26
N ASP A 48 -12.91 -29.18 10.64
CA ASP A 48 -12.00 -29.90 9.74
C ASP A 48 -12.62 -31.12 9.06
N VAL A 49 -13.75 -31.61 9.54
CA VAL A 49 -14.47 -32.72 8.90
C VAL A 49 -15.42 -32.26 7.79
N VAL A 50 -15.74 -30.98 7.70
CA VAL A 50 -16.55 -30.41 6.62
C VAL A 50 -15.68 -30.32 5.37
N SER A 51 -16.07 -31.02 4.33
CA SER A 51 -15.36 -31.03 3.05
C SER A 51 -15.88 -29.97 2.08
N ASP A 52 -17.16 -29.63 2.15
CA ASP A 52 -17.79 -28.57 1.36
C ASP A 52 -19.05 -28.05 2.05
N ALA A 53 -19.35 -26.78 1.86
CA ALA A 53 -20.58 -26.13 2.29
C ALA A 53 -20.98 -25.04 1.29
N ARG A 54 -22.25 -24.96 0.94
CA ARG A 54 -22.78 -24.00 -0.06
C ARG A 54 -24.09 -23.41 0.42
N ASP A 55 -24.29 -22.13 0.10
CA ASP A 55 -25.59 -21.53 0.13
C ASP A 55 -26.44 -22.12 -1.00
N ASP A 56 -27.65 -22.54 -0.65
CA ASP A 56 -28.58 -23.25 -1.54
C ASP A 56 -30.02 -22.85 -1.17
N PHE A 57 -30.98 -23.43 -1.85
CA PHE A 57 -32.39 -23.27 -1.54
C PHE A 57 -32.99 -24.63 -1.23
N ASP A 58 -33.84 -24.67 -0.18
CA ASP A 58 -34.59 -25.86 0.16
C ASP A 58 -35.67 -26.17 -0.91
N GLN A 59 -36.31 -27.33 -0.77
CA GLN A 59 -37.38 -27.74 -1.67
C GLN A 59 -38.59 -26.78 -1.72
N PHE A 60 -38.66 -25.81 -0.82
CA PHE A 60 -39.66 -24.73 -0.80
C PHE A 60 -39.12 -23.39 -1.29
N SER A 61 -37.94 -23.38 -1.95
CA SER A 61 -37.26 -22.18 -2.42
C SER A 61 -36.90 -21.18 -1.32
N ARG A 62 -36.70 -21.65 -0.08
CA ARG A 62 -36.21 -20.82 1.03
C ARG A 62 -34.69 -20.95 1.15
N PRO A 63 -33.96 -19.89 1.51
CA PRO A 63 -32.53 -19.96 1.69
C PRO A 63 -32.13 -21.04 2.71
N ALA A 64 -31.19 -21.89 2.33
CA ALA A 64 -30.68 -23.00 3.13
C ALA A 64 -29.16 -23.15 2.95
N VAL A 65 -28.52 -23.96 3.76
CA VAL A 65 -27.09 -24.28 3.63
C VAL A 65 -26.94 -25.78 3.43
N SER A 66 -26.40 -26.17 2.31
CA SER A 66 -26.01 -27.56 2.02
C SER A 66 -24.58 -27.82 2.49
N MET A 67 -24.36 -28.90 3.24
CA MET A 67 -23.08 -29.25 3.84
C MET A 67 -22.73 -30.72 3.55
N THR A 68 -21.46 -30.96 3.23
CA THR A 68 -20.90 -32.32 3.02
C THR A 68 -19.70 -32.53 3.92
N MET A 69 -19.62 -33.70 4.53
CA MET A 69 -18.53 -34.10 5.42
C MET A 69 -17.69 -35.24 4.84
N ASN A 70 -16.45 -35.34 5.32
CA ASN A 70 -15.61 -36.49 5.04
C ASN A 70 -16.10 -37.77 5.77
N THR A 71 -15.53 -38.93 5.44
CA THR A 71 -15.97 -40.24 5.98
C THR A 71 -15.92 -40.29 7.51
N LYS A 72 -14.97 -39.65 8.15
CA LYS A 72 -14.85 -39.57 9.62
C LYS A 72 -15.95 -38.72 10.19
N GLY A 73 -16.15 -37.54 9.62
CA GLY A 73 -17.20 -36.60 10.02
C GLY A 73 -18.59 -37.19 9.85
N ALA A 74 -18.85 -37.88 8.76
CA ALA A 74 -20.14 -38.54 8.48
C ALA A 74 -20.57 -39.49 9.59
N LYS A 75 -19.64 -40.33 10.10
CA LYS A 75 -19.93 -41.25 11.21
C LYS A 75 -20.22 -40.57 12.54
N GLU A 76 -19.44 -39.54 12.84
CA GLU A 76 -19.68 -38.79 14.09
C GLU A 76 -20.91 -37.90 13.98
N TRP A 77 -21.24 -37.40 12.79
CA TRP A 77 -22.43 -36.61 12.51
C TRP A 77 -23.72 -37.45 12.70
N GLU A 78 -23.72 -38.68 12.21
CA GLU A 78 -24.82 -39.63 12.38
C GLU A 78 -25.11 -39.86 13.86
N LYS A 79 -24.07 -40.07 14.69
CA LYS A 79 -24.23 -40.23 16.14
C LYS A 79 -24.72 -38.94 16.81
N LEU A 80 -24.11 -37.77 16.42
CA LEU A 80 -24.49 -36.50 17.03
C LEU A 80 -25.93 -36.10 16.70
N THR A 81 -26.35 -36.29 15.42
CA THR A 81 -27.73 -36.03 15.01
C THR A 81 -28.73 -37.02 15.60
N GLY A 82 -28.33 -38.28 15.78
CA GLY A 82 -29.13 -39.27 16.52
C GLY A 82 -29.34 -38.91 18.00
N ASP A 83 -28.27 -38.51 18.67
CA ASP A 83 -28.34 -38.04 20.06
C ASP A 83 -29.20 -36.77 20.19
N ALA A 84 -29.03 -35.82 19.25
CA ALA A 84 -29.81 -34.58 19.24
C ALA A 84 -31.29 -34.82 18.98
N PHE A 85 -31.63 -35.72 18.07
CA PHE A 85 -33.02 -36.12 17.79
C PHE A 85 -33.68 -36.77 19.02
N ASN A 86 -33.01 -37.75 19.63
CA ASN A 86 -33.52 -38.47 20.79
C ASN A 86 -33.73 -37.57 22.02
N ASN A 87 -32.85 -36.55 22.19
CA ASN A 87 -32.92 -35.61 23.30
C ASN A 87 -33.68 -34.31 22.97
N GLN A 88 -34.21 -34.17 21.76
CA GLN A 88 -34.88 -32.97 21.28
C GLN A 88 -34.05 -31.69 21.47
N THR A 89 -32.75 -31.79 21.19
CA THR A 89 -31.80 -30.68 21.32
C THR A 89 -31.31 -30.20 19.96
N GLY A 90 -30.91 -28.92 19.91
CA GLY A 90 -30.24 -28.37 18.70
C GLY A 90 -28.74 -28.69 18.65
N ILE A 91 -28.19 -28.60 17.47
CA ILE A 91 -26.74 -28.67 17.25
C ILE A 91 -26.22 -27.28 16.91
N ALA A 92 -25.45 -26.69 17.84
CA ALA A 92 -24.93 -25.35 17.69
C ALA A 92 -23.69 -25.32 16.77
N ILE A 93 -23.70 -24.42 15.78
CA ILE A 93 -22.54 -24.07 14.96
C ILE A 93 -21.86 -22.87 15.62
N VAL A 94 -20.63 -23.10 16.10
CA VAL A 94 -19.88 -22.12 16.89
C VAL A 94 -18.59 -21.76 16.18
N LEU A 95 -18.34 -20.46 15.99
CA LEU A 95 -17.07 -19.91 15.50
C LEU A 95 -16.68 -18.75 16.42
N ASP A 96 -15.39 -18.66 16.78
CA ASP A 96 -14.83 -17.61 17.64
C ASP A 96 -15.63 -17.36 18.93
N ASN A 97 -16.07 -18.45 19.56
CA ASN A 97 -16.90 -18.42 20.78
C ASN A 97 -18.23 -17.65 20.62
N LYS A 98 -18.79 -17.61 19.42
CA LYS A 98 -20.14 -17.10 19.14
C LYS A 98 -20.96 -18.18 18.43
N VAL A 99 -22.21 -18.32 18.80
CA VAL A 99 -23.15 -19.22 18.12
C VAL A 99 -23.72 -18.51 16.90
N TYR A 100 -23.54 -19.10 15.75
CA TYR A 100 -24.11 -18.59 14.49
C TYR A 100 -25.53 -19.08 14.27
N THR A 101 -25.77 -20.35 14.57
CA THR A 101 -27.08 -20.97 14.51
C THR A 101 -27.09 -22.26 15.34
N ALA A 102 -28.26 -22.72 15.74
CA ALA A 102 -28.43 -23.97 16.52
C ALA A 102 -29.68 -24.75 16.05
N PRO A 103 -29.70 -25.25 14.80
CA PRO A 103 -30.85 -25.97 14.26
C PRO A 103 -31.11 -27.27 15.01
N GLY A 104 -32.40 -27.60 15.15
CA GLY A 104 -32.84 -28.90 15.65
C GLY A 104 -32.75 -29.99 14.58
N VAL A 105 -32.76 -31.26 14.99
CA VAL A 105 -32.79 -32.41 14.06
C VAL A 105 -34.22 -32.94 13.99
N SER A 106 -34.86 -32.87 12.84
CA SER A 106 -36.27 -33.26 12.63
C SER A 106 -36.46 -34.69 12.10
N SER A 107 -35.47 -35.27 11.42
CA SER A 107 -35.62 -36.50 10.65
C SER A 107 -34.82 -37.70 11.20
N GLY A 108 -34.34 -37.62 12.45
CA GLY A 108 -33.51 -38.69 13.05
C GLY A 108 -32.03 -38.64 12.69
N PRO A 109 -31.27 -39.73 12.89
CA PRO A 109 -29.85 -39.78 12.56
C PRO A 109 -29.61 -39.51 11.10
N ILE A 110 -28.70 -38.58 10.77
CA ILE A 110 -28.36 -38.22 9.39
C ILE A 110 -27.09 -38.99 8.98
N SER A 111 -27.28 -40.02 8.16
CA SER A 111 -26.18 -40.84 7.63
C SER A 111 -25.62 -40.30 6.31
N GLY A 112 -24.43 -40.76 5.91
CA GLY A 112 -23.82 -40.41 4.62
C GLY A 112 -23.13 -39.04 4.56
N GLY A 113 -23.16 -38.24 5.64
CA GLY A 113 -22.38 -37.00 5.78
C GLY A 113 -22.85 -35.82 4.92
N ARG A 114 -24.06 -35.90 4.35
CA ARG A 114 -24.73 -34.77 3.68
C ARG A 114 -25.85 -34.26 4.58
N SER A 115 -25.91 -32.97 4.76
CA SER A 115 -26.93 -32.32 5.57
C SER A 115 -27.34 -30.99 4.95
N GLU A 116 -28.60 -30.66 5.16
CA GLU A 116 -29.16 -29.36 4.82
C GLU A 116 -29.57 -28.66 6.12
N ILE A 117 -29.13 -27.42 6.27
CA ILE A 117 -29.46 -26.56 7.41
C ILE A 117 -30.53 -25.58 6.90
N THR A 118 -31.77 -25.79 7.37
CA THR A 118 -32.91 -24.97 7.01
C THR A 118 -33.35 -24.11 8.20
N GLY A 119 -33.94 -22.95 7.91
CA GLY A 119 -34.44 -22.03 8.94
C GLY A 119 -35.03 -20.77 8.28
N SER A 120 -35.34 -19.79 9.11
CA SER A 120 -35.77 -18.47 8.63
C SER A 120 -34.55 -17.60 8.30
N PHE A 121 -33.75 -18.04 7.32
CA PHE A 121 -32.54 -17.35 6.93
C PHE A 121 -32.78 -16.39 5.76
N THR A 122 -32.03 -15.30 5.76
CA THR A 122 -31.81 -14.47 4.57
C THR A 122 -30.72 -15.09 3.68
N VAL A 123 -30.65 -14.70 2.42
CA VAL A 123 -29.58 -15.13 1.49
C VAL A 123 -28.18 -14.76 2.01
N ASN A 124 -28.05 -13.60 2.64
CA ASN A 124 -26.78 -13.17 3.22
C ASN A 124 -26.37 -14.05 4.42
N GLU A 125 -27.31 -14.42 5.27
CA GLU A 125 -27.02 -15.30 6.42
C GLU A 125 -26.63 -16.72 5.98
N THR A 126 -27.28 -17.29 4.96
CA THR A 126 -26.88 -18.61 4.43
C THR A 126 -25.51 -18.56 3.79
N LYS A 127 -25.17 -17.47 3.11
CA LYS A 127 -23.84 -17.25 2.53
C LYS A 127 -22.77 -17.13 3.64
N ASP A 128 -23.05 -16.40 4.70
CA ASP A 128 -22.14 -16.29 5.86
C ASP A 128 -21.94 -17.65 6.54
N ILE A 129 -23.02 -18.40 6.81
CA ILE A 129 -22.95 -19.73 7.43
C ILE A 129 -22.17 -20.71 6.54
N SER A 130 -22.41 -20.71 5.24
CA SER A 130 -21.70 -21.57 4.29
C SER A 130 -20.20 -21.25 4.25
N ASN A 131 -19.84 -19.98 4.28
CA ASN A 131 -18.44 -19.55 4.32
C ASN A 131 -17.76 -19.97 5.65
N VAL A 132 -18.44 -19.83 6.78
CA VAL A 132 -17.95 -20.28 8.10
C VAL A 132 -17.70 -21.79 8.11
N LEU A 133 -18.65 -22.57 7.59
CA LEU A 133 -18.54 -24.04 7.52
C LEU A 133 -17.42 -24.45 6.55
N ARG A 134 -17.28 -23.77 5.42
CA ARG A 134 -16.21 -24.04 4.41
C ARG A 134 -14.83 -23.68 4.93
N ALA A 135 -14.71 -22.59 5.72
CA ALA A 135 -13.46 -22.20 6.34
C ALA A 135 -12.91 -23.27 7.28
N GLY A 136 -13.79 -24.12 7.84
CA GLY A 136 -13.42 -25.22 8.70
C GLY A 136 -12.65 -24.78 9.93
N LYS A 137 -11.78 -25.66 10.45
CA LYS A 137 -10.87 -25.34 11.54
C LYS A 137 -9.51 -24.93 10.96
N LEU A 138 -9.14 -23.68 11.17
CA LEU A 138 -7.77 -23.26 10.89
C LEU A 138 -6.81 -23.99 11.84
N PRO A 139 -5.64 -24.45 11.34
CA PRO A 139 -4.62 -25.10 12.17
C PRO A 139 -4.10 -24.21 13.30
N ALA A 140 -4.12 -22.88 13.06
CA ALA A 140 -3.81 -21.84 14.04
C ALA A 140 -4.83 -20.70 13.93
N SER A 141 -5.01 -19.92 14.99
CA SER A 141 -5.80 -18.69 14.94
C SER A 141 -5.19 -17.70 13.96
N ALA A 142 -6.04 -17.07 13.14
CA ALA A 142 -5.61 -15.97 12.28
C ALA A 142 -6.03 -14.64 12.93
N GLU A 143 -5.09 -13.71 12.99
CA GLU A 143 -5.30 -12.36 13.53
C GLU A 143 -5.00 -11.34 12.43
N ILE A 144 -5.78 -10.27 12.39
CA ILE A 144 -5.53 -9.16 11.46
C ILE A 144 -4.41 -8.30 12.06
N ILE A 145 -3.21 -8.48 11.54
CA ILE A 145 -2.01 -7.77 11.98
C ILE A 145 -1.82 -6.42 11.27
N GLN A 146 -2.41 -6.27 10.09
CA GLN A 146 -2.42 -5.04 9.32
C GLN A 146 -3.72 -4.95 8.51
N SER A 147 -4.31 -3.77 8.48
CA SER A 147 -5.51 -3.48 7.67
C SER A 147 -5.42 -2.06 7.13
N GLU A 148 -5.82 -1.88 5.88
CA GLU A 148 -5.96 -0.57 5.25
C GLU A 148 -7.29 -0.55 4.49
N ILE A 149 -8.11 0.44 4.79
CA ILE A 149 -9.42 0.64 4.16
C ILE A 149 -9.42 2.05 3.57
N VAL A 150 -9.66 2.14 2.26
CA VAL A 150 -9.76 3.40 1.53
C VAL A 150 -11.17 3.56 1.03
N GLY A 151 -11.82 4.67 1.37
CA GLY A 151 -13.17 4.99 0.91
C GLY A 151 -13.22 5.26 -0.60
N PRO A 152 -14.36 4.96 -1.27
CA PRO A 152 -14.48 5.11 -2.72
C PRO A 152 -14.20 6.54 -3.22
N SER A 153 -14.62 7.57 -2.49
CA SER A 153 -14.42 8.97 -2.84
C SER A 153 -12.94 9.35 -2.85
N LEU A 154 -12.21 9.01 -1.78
CA LEU A 154 -10.77 9.28 -1.71
C LEU A 154 -10.01 8.48 -2.77
N GLY A 155 -10.44 7.24 -3.03
CA GLY A 155 -9.88 6.42 -4.11
C GLY A 155 -10.07 7.07 -5.48
N GLN A 156 -11.26 7.59 -5.78
CA GLN A 156 -11.54 8.29 -7.04
C GLN A 156 -10.76 9.59 -7.18
N GLU A 157 -10.73 10.43 -6.14
CA GLU A 157 -9.94 11.67 -6.11
C GLU A 157 -8.45 11.41 -6.35
N ALA A 158 -7.93 10.32 -5.75
CA ALA A 158 -6.54 9.93 -5.92
C ALA A 158 -6.24 9.47 -7.34
N ILE A 159 -7.17 8.73 -7.99
CA ILE A 159 -7.08 8.34 -9.40
C ILE A 159 -7.10 9.59 -10.29
N ASP A 160 -8.04 10.50 -10.08
CA ASP A 160 -8.21 11.72 -10.87
C ASP A 160 -7.00 12.65 -10.73
N SER A 161 -6.52 12.87 -9.50
CA SER A 161 -5.32 13.66 -9.22
C SER A 161 -4.06 13.02 -9.79
N GLY A 162 -3.94 11.69 -9.68
CA GLY A 162 -2.85 10.93 -10.26
C GLY A 162 -2.84 11.03 -11.78
N PHE A 163 -4.00 10.89 -12.44
CA PHE A 163 -4.13 11.01 -13.88
C PHE A 163 -3.88 12.44 -14.38
N ASN A 164 -4.35 13.45 -13.67
CA ASN A 164 -4.11 14.86 -13.98
C ASN A 164 -2.62 15.19 -13.86
N SER A 165 -1.97 14.77 -12.78
CA SER A 165 -0.53 14.97 -12.56
C SER A 165 0.31 14.25 -13.63
N PHE A 166 -0.05 13.00 -13.95
CA PHE A 166 0.57 12.23 -15.03
C PHE A 166 0.44 12.96 -16.38
N SER A 167 -0.78 13.41 -16.72
CA SER A 167 -1.06 14.09 -17.98
C SER A 167 -0.32 15.42 -18.08
N LEU A 168 -0.29 16.21 -17.00
CA LEU A 168 0.45 17.47 -16.96
C LEU A 168 1.95 17.24 -17.12
N ALA A 169 2.53 16.31 -16.38
CA ALA A 169 3.94 15.96 -16.47
C ALA A 169 4.31 15.52 -17.89
N MET A 170 3.49 14.65 -18.49
CA MET A 170 3.67 14.16 -19.86
C MET A 170 3.64 15.31 -20.86
N VAL A 171 2.63 16.18 -20.81
CA VAL A 171 2.52 17.33 -21.75
C VAL A 171 3.72 18.26 -21.59
N LEU A 172 4.15 18.57 -20.38
CA LEU A 172 5.31 19.42 -20.14
C LEU A 172 6.59 18.82 -20.72
N VAL A 173 6.81 17.52 -20.54
CA VAL A 173 7.98 16.80 -21.07
C VAL A 173 7.94 16.78 -22.60
N LEU A 174 6.83 16.43 -23.23
CA LEU A 174 6.68 16.40 -24.68
C LEU A 174 6.94 17.81 -25.29
N LEU A 175 6.34 18.84 -24.73
CA LEU A 175 6.56 20.22 -25.18
C LEU A 175 8.03 20.63 -25.04
N TRP A 176 8.66 20.29 -23.88
CA TRP A 176 10.07 20.60 -23.65
C TRP A 176 10.99 19.91 -24.65
N MET A 177 10.74 18.63 -24.94
CA MET A 177 11.55 17.86 -25.90
C MET A 177 11.43 18.44 -27.31
N ILE A 178 10.23 18.79 -27.77
CA ILE A 178 10.05 19.46 -29.07
C ILE A 178 10.73 20.84 -29.10
N LEU A 179 10.51 21.63 -28.03
CA LEU A 179 11.09 22.98 -27.94
C LEU A 179 12.63 22.95 -27.96
N TYR A 180 13.21 21.98 -27.24
CA TYR A 180 14.68 21.93 -27.08
C TYR A 180 15.38 21.22 -28.23
N TYR A 181 14.89 20.05 -28.67
CA TYR A 181 15.53 19.22 -29.69
C TYR A 181 14.83 19.27 -31.07
N GLY A 182 13.74 19.99 -31.20
CA GLY A 182 13.01 20.14 -32.46
C GLY A 182 12.50 18.80 -32.99
N ARG A 183 12.86 18.47 -34.26
CA ARG A 183 12.39 17.22 -34.89
C ARG A 183 12.96 15.96 -34.22
N ALA A 184 14.17 16.02 -33.67
CA ALA A 184 14.72 14.91 -32.91
C ALA A 184 13.92 14.65 -31.63
N GLY A 185 13.48 15.75 -30.99
CA GLY A 185 12.56 15.66 -29.82
C GLY A 185 11.26 14.92 -30.15
N LEU A 186 10.67 15.20 -31.32
CA LEU A 186 9.44 14.50 -31.75
C LEU A 186 9.64 12.97 -31.85
N PHE A 187 10.81 12.49 -32.28
CA PHE A 187 11.07 11.05 -32.29
C PHE A 187 11.22 10.46 -30.88
N ALA A 188 11.83 11.21 -29.96
CA ALA A 188 11.87 10.82 -28.55
C ALA A 188 10.47 10.78 -27.93
N ASP A 189 9.60 11.72 -28.28
CA ASP A 189 8.22 11.79 -27.81
C ASP A 189 7.38 10.59 -28.30
N ILE A 190 7.55 10.20 -29.58
CA ILE A 190 6.91 9.00 -30.11
C ILE A 190 7.39 7.75 -29.34
N ALA A 191 8.69 7.66 -29.05
CA ALA A 191 9.25 6.56 -28.28
C ALA A 191 8.72 6.57 -26.83
N LEU A 192 8.57 7.75 -26.21
CA LEU A 192 7.97 7.89 -24.88
C LEU A 192 6.51 7.45 -24.83
N LEU A 193 5.68 7.88 -25.81
CA LEU A 193 4.29 7.45 -25.90
C LEU A 193 4.18 5.92 -26.07
N LEU A 194 5.05 5.35 -26.91
CA LEU A 194 5.11 3.89 -27.07
C LEU A 194 5.57 3.20 -25.77
N ASN A 195 6.50 3.80 -25.02
CA ASN A 195 6.93 3.29 -23.73
C ASN A 195 5.75 3.18 -22.75
N ILE A 196 4.92 4.21 -22.68
CA ILE A 196 3.72 4.21 -21.83
C ILE A 196 2.77 3.07 -22.22
N VAL A 197 2.52 2.89 -23.52
CA VAL A 197 1.70 1.78 -24.01
C VAL A 197 2.30 0.43 -23.62
N LEU A 198 3.61 0.28 -23.70
CA LEU A 198 4.30 -0.95 -23.29
C LEU A 198 4.21 -1.19 -21.79
N ILE A 199 4.37 -0.16 -20.95
CA ILE A 199 4.22 -0.27 -19.49
C ILE A 199 2.82 -0.79 -19.15
N PHE A 200 1.77 -0.15 -19.66
CA PHE A 200 0.39 -0.60 -19.42
C PHE A 200 0.14 -2.00 -19.99
N GLY A 201 0.65 -2.31 -21.18
CA GLY A 201 0.54 -3.63 -21.77
C GLY A 201 1.15 -4.74 -20.90
N VAL A 202 2.33 -4.50 -20.34
CA VAL A 202 3.00 -5.45 -19.44
C VAL A 202 2.24 -5.57 -18.12
N LEU A 203 1.79 -4.45 -17.51
CA LEU A 203 1.01 -4.47 -16.27
C LEU A 203 -0.28 -5.29 -16.43
N VAL A 204 -1.02 -5.08 -17.50
CA VAL A 204 -2.24 -5.84 -17.81
C VAL A 204 -1.92 -7.32 -18.03
N SER A 205 -0.86 -7.63 -18.77
CA SER A 205 -0.44 -9.02 -19.03
C SER A 205 -0.07 -9.78 -17.75
N LEU A 206 0.50 -9.08 -16.77
CA LEU A 206 0.86 -9.66 -15.47
C LEU A 206 -0.29 -9.66 -14.46
N ASN A 207 -1.48 -9.18 -14.82
CA ASN A 207 -2.59 -8.93 -13.89
C ASN A 207 -2.15 -8.09 -12.66
N ALA A 208 -1.22 -7.17 -12.87
CA ALA A 208 -0.71 -6.33 -11.79
C ALA A 208 -1.75 -5.28 -11.41
N VAL A 209 -1.94 -5.10 -10.09
CA VAL A 209 -2.84 -4.06 -9.57
C VAL A 209 -2.09 -2.73 -9.57
N LEU A 210 -2.71 -1.72 -10.19
CA LEU A 210 -2.17 -0.37 -10.17
C LEU A 210 -2.53 0.31 -8.85
N THR A 211 -1.52 0.58 -8.02
CA THR A 211 -1.65 1.28 -6.75
C THR A 211 -1.27 2.76 -6.90
N LEU A 212 -1.63 3.63 -5.93
CA LEU A 212 -1.22 5.04 -5.95
C LEU A 212 0.31 5.22 -6.05
N PRO A 213 1.13 4.54 -5.24
CA PRO A 213 2.58 4.55 -5.42
C PRO A 213 3.01 3.96 -6.78
N GLY A 214 2.25 3.02 -7.33
CA GLY A 214 2.49 2.50 -8.68
C GLY A 214 2.30 3.58 -9.75
N ILE A 215 1.28 4.44 -9.64
CA ILE A 215 1.11 5.61 -10.51
C ILE A 215 2.31 6.56 -10.38
N ALA A 216 2.77 6.84 -9.16
CA ALA A 216 3.97 7.65 -8.93
C ALA A 216 5.21 7.03 -9.59
N GLY A 217 5.36 5.70 -9.55
CA GLY A 217 6.41 4.97 -10.26
C GLY A 217 6.35 5.15 -11.78
N ILE A 218 5.15 5.16 -12.37
CA ILE A 218 4.98 5.45 -13.81
C ILE A 218 5.38 6.89 -14.13
N VAL A 219 4.94 7.87 -13.33
CA VAL A 219 5.31 9.29 -13.51
C VAL A 219 6.82 9.48 -13.43
N LEU A 220 7.47 8.86 -12.45
CA LEU A 220 8.93 8.87 -12.33
C LEU A 220 9.60 8.25 -13.57
N THR A 221 9.06 7.14 -14.07
CA THR A 221 9.59 6.46 -15.26
C THR A 221 9.48 7.34 -16.51
N ILE A 222 8.46 8.19 -16.66
CA ILE A 222 8.36 9.15 -17.76
C ILE A 222 9.57 10.07 -17.76
N GLY A 223 9.93 10.64 -16.61
CA GLY A 223 11.12 11.49 -16.48
C GLY A 223 12.40 10.75 -16.85
N MET A 224 12.58 9.54 -16.33
CA MET A 224 13.78 8.73 -16.62
C MET A 224 13.84 8.21 -18.07
N SER A 225 12.70 7.96 -18.70
CA SER A 225 12.66 7.51 -20.11
C SER A 225 13.19 8.56 -21.07
N VAL A 226 12.94 9.83 -20.76
CA VAL A 226 13.43 10.95 -21.58
C VAL A 226 14.93 11.15 -21.39
N ASP A 227 15.46 10.90 -20.19
CA ASP A 227 16.88 11.09 -19.88
C ASP A 227 17.80 10.28 -20.81
N ALA A 228 17.46 9.04 -21.12
CA ALA A 228 18.22 8.23 -22.07
C ALA A 228 18.28 8.87 -23.47
N ASN A 229 17.18 9.43 -23.95
CA ASN A 229 17.13 10.13 -25.23
C ASN A 229 17.94 11.45 -25.20
N VAL A 230 17.84 12.20 -24.08
CA VAL A 230 18.62 13.41 -23.84
C VAL A 230 20.12 13.10 -23.89
N LEU A 231 20.58 12.07 -23.18
CA LEU A 231 21.99 11.64 -23.22
C LEU A 231 22.45 11.29 -24.63
N ILE A 232 21.65 10.58 -25.40
CA ILE A 232 21.97 10.25 -26.82
C ILE A 232 22.08 11.53 -27.64
N PHE A 233 21.10 12.44 -27.54
CA PHE A 233 21.06 13.65 -28.35
C PHE A 233 22.19 14.62 -28.00
N GLU A 234 22.50 14.81 -26.73
CA GLU A 234 23.63 15.61 -26.31
C GLU A 234 24.96 15.00 -26.82
N ARG A 235 25.09 13.68 -26.78
CA ARG A 235 26.28 13.01 -27.30
C ARG A 235 26.39 13.15 -28.81
N ILE A 236 25.29 13.09 -29.57
CA ILE A 236 25.27 13.39 -30.99
C ILE A 236 25.71 14.83 -31.26
N LYS A 237 25.22 15.81 -30.47
CA LYS A 237 25.63 17.22 -30.55
C LYS A 237 27.12 17.40 -30.32
N GLU A 238 27.69 16.70 -29.33
CA GLU A 238 29.15 16.70 -29.11
C GLU A 238 29.95 16.17 -30.31
N GLU A 239 29.50 15.06 -30.91
CA GLU A 239 30.18 14.48 -32.08
C GLU A 239 30.05 15.38 -33.33
N LEU A 240 28.90 16.04 -33.49
CA LEU A 240 28.71 17.07 -34.51
C LEU A 240 29.62 18.29 -34.29
N ALA A 241 29.82 18.73 -33.06
CA ALA A 241 30.71 19.84 -32.71
C ALA A 241 32.18 19.53 -33.00
N LYS A 242 32.58 18.24 -33.01
CA LYS A 242 33.90 17.76 -33.45
C LYS A 242 34.07 17.77 -34.97
N GLY A 243 33.07 18.19 -35.75
CA GLY A 243 33.11 18.26 -37.21
C GLY A 243 32.77 16.95 -37.92
N LYS A 244 32.23 15.93 -37.23
CA LYS A 244 31.80 14.67 -37.87
C LYS A 244 30.58 14.87 -38.75
N GLY A 245 30.50 14.12 -39.84
CA GLY A 245 29.30 14.06 -40.66
C GLY A 245 28.08 13.51 -39.88
N LYS A 246 26.86 13.98 -40.19
CA LYS A 246 25.63 13.68 -39.41
C LYS A 246 25.40 12.19 -39.19
N ALA A 247 25.56 11.35 -40.24
CA ALA A 247 25.36 9.91 -40.10
C ALA A 247 26.34 9.25 -39.11
N ILE A 248 27.62 9.66 -39.16
CA ILE A 248 28.66 9.16 -38.27
C ILE A 248 28.40 9.68 -36.83
N ALA A 249 28.06 10.96 -36.68
CA ALA A 249 27.79 11.56 -35.40
C ALA A 249 26.58 10.89 -34.71
N ILE A 250 25.53 10.51 -35.45
CA ILE A 250 24.38 9.76 -34.93
C ILE A 250 24.83 8.38 -34.46
N ALA A 251 25.56 7.62 -35.29
CA ALA A 251 26.03 6.28 -34.92
C ALA A 251 26.93 6.30 -33.68
N ASP A 252 27.90 7.23 -33.65
CA ASP A 252 28.82 7.40 -32.52
C ASP A 252 28.10 7.90 -31.26
N GLY A 253 27.11 8.78 -31.40
CA GLY A 253 26.30 9.29 -30.30
C GLY A 253 25.55 8.18 -29.57
N PHE A 254 24.86 7.31 -30.32
CA PHE A 254 24.20 6.13 -29.76
C PHE A 254 25.19 5.16 -29.11
N SER A 255 26.31 4.86 -29.77
CA SER A 255 27.32 3.95 -29.26
C SER A 255 27.98 4.46 -27.97
N ASN A 256 28.36 5.74 -27.96
CA ASN A 256 29.05 6.34 -26.82
C ASN A 256 28.11 6.63 -25.62
N ALA A 257 26.81 6.90 -25.86
CA ALA A 257 25.83 7.09 -24.80
C ALA A 257 25.42 5.78 -24.13
N LEU A 258 25.46 4.65 -24.86
CA LEU A 258 24.92 3.36 -24.40
C LEU A 258 25.46 2.92 -23.03
N SER A 259 26.78 3.06 -22.83
CA SER A 259 27.42 2.69 -21.56
C SER A 259 26.83 3.49 -20.37
N SER A 260 26.68 4.81 -20.51
CA SER A 260 26.16 5.67 -19.46
C SER A 260 24.68 5.39 -19.18
N ILE A 261 23.90 5.13 -20.24
CA ILE A 261 22.47 4.79 -20.12
C ILE A 261 22.30 3.46 -19.38
N LEU A 262 23.09 2.43 -19.73
CA LEU A 262 23.05 1.15 -19.05
C LEU A 262 23.47 1.27 -17.58
N ASP A 263 24.56 1.99 -17.29
CA ASP A 263 25.05 2.18 -15.92
C ASP A 263 23.99 2.85 -15.03
N ALA A 264 23.34 3.91 -15.50
CA ALA A 264 22.28 4.60 -14.75
C ALA A 264 21.06 3.70 -14.51
N ASN A 265 20.59 2.99 -15.54
CA ASN A 265 19.42 2.14 -15.43
C ASN A 265 19.68 0.85 -14.62
N ILE A 266 20.90 0.29 -14.67
CA ILE A 266 21.28 -0.86 -13.84
C ILE A 266 21.29 -0.46 -12.36
N THR A 267 21.87 0.67 -11.99
CA THR A 267 21.90 1.12 -10.59
C THR A 267 20.49 1.35 -10.04
N THR A 268 19.64 2.03 -10.81
CA THR A 268 18.23 2.24 -10.44
C THR A 268 17.46 0.91 -10.40
N GLY A 269 17.68 0.03 -11.37
CA GLY A 269 17.07 -1.30 -11.43
C GLY A 269 17.44 -2.18 -10.24
N LEU A 270 18.71 -2.17 -9.83
CA LEU A 270 19.17 -2.90 -8.64
C LEU A 270 18.49 -2.38 -7.36
N THR A 271 18.36 -1.07 -7.20
CA THR A 271 17.62 -0.47 -6.08
C THR A 271 16.14 -0.88 -6.12
N ALA A 272 15.51 -0.82 -7.30
CA ALA A 272 14.12 -1.24 -7.48
C ALA A 272 13.90 -2.74 -7.17
N ILE A 273 14.86 -3.62 -7.51
CA ILE A 273 14.81 -5.05 -7.13
C ILE A 273 14.84 -5.21 -5.61
N ILE A 274 15.70 -4.45 -4.92
CA ILE A 274 15.77 -4.50 -3.46
C ILE A 274 14.46 -4.03 -2.84
N LEU A 275 13.88 -2.92 -3.34
CA LEU A 275 12.57 -2.45 -2.91
C LEU A 275 11.45 -3.46 -3.21
N PHE A 276 11.54 -4.21 -4.29
CA PHE A 276 10.59 -5.28 -4.62
C PHE A 276 10.69 -6.47 -3.66
N VAL A 277 11.91 -6.83 -3.25
CA VAL A 277 12.16 -7.99 -2.36
C VAL A 277 11.82 -7.67 -0.91
N PHE A 278 12.27 -6.53 -0.40
CA PHE A 278 12.10 -6.14 1.01
C PHE A 278 10.88 -5.26 1.25
N GLY A 279 10.33 -4.62 0.22
CA GLY A 279 9.13 -3.79 0.33
C GLY A 279 7.88 -4.63 0.52
N SER A 280 6.90 -4.05 1.20
CA SER A 280 5.56 -4.62 1.37
C SER A 280 4.50 -3.67 0.79
N GLY A 281 3.30 -4.18 0.51
CA GLY A 281 2.15 -3.41 0.08
C GLY A 281 2.46 -2.33 -0.97
N PRO A 282 2.33 -1.04 -0.60
CA PRO A 282 2.51 0.11 -1.49
C PRO A 282 3.89 0.19 -2.14
N ILE A 283 4.98 -0.09 -1.40
CA ILE A 283 6.36 -0.04 -1.93
C ILE A 283 6.57 -1.08 -3.01
N LYS A 284 6.02 -2.28 -2.83
CA LYS A 284 6.15 -3.34 -3.83
C LYS A 284 5.45 -2.98 -5.15
N GLY A 285 4.31 -2.29 -5.06
CA GLY A 285 3.60 -1.73 -6.22
C GLY A 285 4.45 -0.70 -6.98
N PHE A 286 5.04 0.25 -6.26
CA PHE A 286 5.98 1.23 -6.83
C PHE A 286 7.18 0.56 -7.49
N ALA A 287 7.85 -0.36 -6.80
CA ALA A 287 9.02 -1.07 -7.32
C ALA A 287 8.71 -1.89 -8.58
N THR A 288 7.52 -2.50 -8.64
CA THR A 288 7.06 -3.27 -9.81
C THR A 288 6.92 -2.37 -11.03
N THR A 289 6.21 -1.23 -10.91
CA THR A 289 6.03 -0.29 -12.02
C THR A 289 7.36 0.33 -12.46
N LEU A 290 8.24 0.63 -11.51
CA LEU A 290 9.58 1.16 -11.77
C LEU A 290 10.44 0.16 -12.56
N LEU A 291 10.47 -1.12 -12.16
CA LEU A 291 11.22 -2.17 -12.88
C LEU A 291 10.72 -2.36 -14.31
N ILE A 292 9.40 -2.45 -14.49
CA ILE A 292 8.78 -2.56 -15.81
C ILE A 292 9.15 -1.34 -16.64
N GLY A 293 9.03 -0.16 -16.05
CA GLY A 293 9.35 1.11 -16.71
C GLY A 293 10.81 1.24 -17.15
N ILE A 294 11.77 0.80 -16.34
CA ILE A 294 13.19 0.79 -16.69
C ILE A 294 13.43 -0.12 -17.91
N ILE A 295 12.88 -1.34 -17.91
CA ILE A 295 13.08 -2.30 -19.00
C ILE A 295 12.47 -1.78 -20.30
N THR A 296 11.24 -1.28 -20.24
CA THR A 296 10.54 -0.76 -21.42
C THR A 296 11.15 0.54 -21.94
N SER A 297 11.64 1.42 -21.05
CA SER A 297 12.31 2.67 -21.43
C SER A 297 13.66 2.42 -22.12
N LEU A 298 14.44 1.47 -21.64
CA LEU A 298 15.68 1.06 -22.31
C LEU A 298 15.41 0.57 -23.74
N PHE A 299 14.38 -0.27 -23.89
CA PHE A 299 13.98 -0.75 -25.20
C PHE A 299 13.58 0.40 -26.12
N THR A 300 12.71 1.29 -25.67
CA THR A 300 12.19 2.37 -26.51
C THR A 300 13.25 3.43 -26.83
N ALA A 301 14.09 3.80 -25.87
CA ALA A 301 15.13 4.80 -26.09
C ALA A 301 16.25 4.29 -27.01
N ILE A 302 16.68 3.03 -26.85
CA ILE A 302 17.81 2.50 -27.63
C ILE A 302 17.35 2.00 -29.00
N PHE A 303 16.25 1.27 -29.09
CA PHE A 303 15.82 0.63 -30.34
C PHE A 303 14.83 1.50 -31.12
N ILE A 304 13.75 1.95 -30.49
CA ILE A 304 12.68 2.66 -31.21
C ILE A 304 13.13 4.04 -31.64
N THR A 305 13.76 4.82 -30.77
CA THR A 305 14.28 6.15 -31.13
C THR A 305 15.31 6.03 -32.26
N ARG A 306 16.22 5.05 -32.19
CA ARG A 306 17.20 4.80 -33.25
C ARG A 306 16.53 4.44 -34.57
N LEU A 307 15.55 3.50 -34.53
CA LEU A 307 14.81 3.09 -35.73
C LEU A 307 14.12 4.28 -36.41
N LEU A 308 13.50 5.17 -35.65
CA LEU A 308 12.82 6.36 -36.14
C LEU A 308 13.81 7.36 -36.77
N ILE A 309 14.95 7.59 -36.09
CA ILE A 309 16.00 8.49 -36.57
C ILE A 309 16.65 7.93 -37.83
N ASP A 310 17.06 6.67 -37.85
CA ASP A 310 17.70 6.01 -39.00
C ASP A 310 16.72 5.96 -40.18
N GLY A 311 15.45 5.62 -39.97
CA GLY A 311 14.40 5.62 -41.01
C GLY A 311 14.16 7.02 -41.62
N TYR A 312 14.21 8.07 -40.78
CA TYR A 312 14.10 9.44 -41.29
C TYR A 312 15.31 9.90 -42.07
N THR A 313 16.52 9.64 -41.55
CA THR A 313 17.79 10.09 -42.14
C THR A 313 18.22 9.27 -43.36
N ALA A 314 17.65 8.07 -43.57
CA ALA A 314 17.86 7.26 -44.78
C ALA A 314 17.38 7.97 -46.08
N LYS A 315 16.43 8.92 -45.97
CA LYS A 315 15.99 9.72 -47.11
C LYS A 315 17.05 10.75 -47.44
N LYS A 316 17.60 10.70 -48.69
CA LYS A 316 18.73 11.55 -49.16
C LYS A 316 18.54 13.06 -48.96
N SER A 317 17.32 13.57 -48.86
CA SER A 317 16.99 14.99 -48.68
C SER A 317 16.71 15.39 -47.22
N ALA A 318 16.66 14.44 -46.29
CA ALA A 318 16.27 14.73 -44.94
C ALA A 318 17.49 15.09 -44.07
N SER A 319 17.51 16.31 -43.56
CA SER A 319 18.46 16.76 -42.56
C SER A 319 17.81 16.82 -41.18
N LEU A 320 18.32 16.06 -40.23
CA LEU A 320 17.90 16.10 -38.86
C LEU A 320 18.83 16.98 -38.02
N ASP A 321 18.27 17.96 -37.36
CA ASP A 321 18.97 18.81 -36.39
C ASP A 321 18.52 18.45 -34.98
N PHE A 322 19.44 18.50 -34.03
CA PHE A 322 19.24 18.17 -32.60
C PHE A 322 19.15 19.42 -31.74
N ASN A 323 18.75 20.53 -32.31
CA ASN A 323 18.47 21.79 -31.61
C ASN A 323 17.45 22.61 -32.40
N THR A 324 16.83 23.57 -31.75
CA THR A 324 16.01 24.60 -32.39
C THR A 324 16.83 25.89 -32.58
N ALA A 325 16.30 26.86 -33.33
CA ALA A 325 16.92 28.16 -33.47
C ALA A 325 17.13 28.88 -32.13
N ILE A 326 16.21 28.64 -31.17
CA ILE A 326 16.24 29.23 -29.82
C ILE A 326 17.29 28.55 -28.95
N THR A 327 17.40 27.22 -29.02
CA THR A 327 18.23 26.44 -28.09
C THR A 327 19.64 26.18 -28.60
N LYS A 328 19.93 26.51 -29.86
CA LYS A 328 21.24 26.30 -30.50
C LYS A 328 22.43 26.87 -29.71
N ASN A 329 22.22 27.99 -29.00
CA ASN A 329 23.27 28.66 -28.23
C ASN A 329 23.06 28.54 -26.71
N LEU A 330 21.98 27.87 -26.28
CA LEU A 330 21.69 27.67 -24.87
C LEU A 330 22.70 26.68 -24.30
N PHE A 331 23.32 27.01 -23.18
CA PHE A 331 24.33 26.19 -22.49
C PHE A 331 25.57 25.82 -23.30
N LYS A 332 25.90 26.58 -24.34
CA LYS A 332 27.00 26.24 -25.26
C LYS A 332 28.39 26.24 -24.61
N GLN A 333 28.61 27.04 -23.59
CA GLN A 333 29.83 27.08 -22.76
C GLN A 333 29.51 27.65 -21.36
N PRO A 334 28.93 26.87 -20.42
CA PRO A 334 28.80 27.32 -19.06
C PRO A 334 30.21 27.35 -18.42
N ASN A 335 30.78 28.53 -18.26
CA ASN A 335 32.08 28.71 -17.61
C ASN A 335 31.90 28.82 -16.08
N ILE A 336 31.46 27.72 -15.46
CA ILE A 336 31.27 27.65 -13.99
C ILE A 336 32.44 26.84 -13.43
N ASP A 337 33.27 27.47 -12.60
CA ASP A 337 34.35 26.77 -11.89
C ASP A 337 33.80 26.06 -10.64
N PHE A 338 33.25 24.86 -10.83
CA PHE A 338 32.72 24.03 -9.73
C PHE A 338 33.82 23.58 -8.77
N LEU A 339 35.01 23.21 -9.31
CA LEU A 339 36.12 22.70 -8.49
C LEU A 339 36.81 23.80 -7.67
N GLY A 340 36.95 25.00 -8.22
CA GLY A 340 37.47 26.16 -7.48
C GLY A 340 36.59 26.59 -6.31
N LYS A 341 35.26 26.40 -6.44
CA LYS A 341 34.27 26.75 -5.40
C LYS A 341 33.99 25.64 -4.40
N ARG A 342 34.73 24.50 -4.47
CA ARG A 342 34.49 23.34 -3.59
C ARG A 342 34.51 23.66 -2.08
N THR A 343 35.37 24.61 -1.64
CA THR A 343 35.48 25.01 -0.24
C THR A 343 34.20 25.65 0.29
N ILE A 344 33.55 26.48 -0.54
CA ILE A 344 32.24 27.08 -0.21
C ILE A 344 31.19 25.98 -0.16
N ALA A 345 31.20 25.05 -1.12
CA ALA A 345 30.27 23.93 -1.14
C ALA A 345 30.43 23.04 0.13
N TYR A 346 31.65 22.75 0.55
CA TYR A 346 31.90 22.00 1.79
C TYR A 346 31.44 22.74 3.05
N ALA A 347 31.62 24.06 3.12
CA ALA A 347 31.15 24.84 4.25
C ALA A 347 29.63 24.87 4.34
N VAL A 348 28.94 25.10 3.22
CA VAL A 348 27.47 25.11 3.14
C VAL A 348 26.90 23.72 3.44
N SER A 349 27.41 22.69 2.80
CA SER A 349 27.02 21.30 3.01
C SER A 349 27.26 20.84 4.46
N GLY A 350 28.46 21.16 5.01
CA GLY A 350 28.78 20.87 6.40
C GLY A 350 27.84 21.57 7.39
N ALA A 351 27.45 22.80 7.14
CA ALA A 351 26.45 23.50 7.95
C ALA A 351 25.08 22.80 7.91
N PHE A 352 24.62 22.41 6.72
CA PHE A 352 23.36 21.64 6.61
C PHE A 352 23.43 20.30 7.34
N VAL A 353 24.52 19.55 7.21
CA VAL A 353 24.72 18.28 7.92
C VAL A 353 24.72 18.49 9.44
N LEU A 354 25.39 19.53 9.94
CA LEU A 354 25.43 19.82 11.38
C LEU A 354 24.05 20.22 11.92
N VAL A 355 23.29 21.04 11.17
CA VAL A 355 21.90 21.38 11.52
C VAL A 355 21.01 20.15 11.50
N SER A 356 21.15 19.29 10.47
CA SER A 356 20.40 18.05 10.34
C SER A 356 20.67 17.10 11.51
N LEU A 357 21.93 16.86 11.84
CA LEU A 357 22.31 16.04 12.98
C LEU A 357 21.81 16.64 14.30
N GLY A 358 21.99 17.94 14.49
CA GLY A 358 21.50 18.64 15.69
C GLY A 358 19.98 18.49 15.85
N SER A 359 19.21 18.64 14.78
CA SER A 359 17.77 18.45 14.79
C SER A 359 17.39 16.99 15.09
N LEU A 360 18.02 16.03 14.42
CA LEU A 360 17.76 14.60 14.64
C LEU A 360 18.02 14.17 16.09
N PHE A 361 19.08 14.68 16.74
CA PHE A 361 19.39 14.36 18.13
C PHE A 361 18.48 15.08 19.13
N THR A 362 17.99 16.28 18.83
CA THR A 362 17.22 17.08 19.78
C THR A 362 15.71 16.89 19.63
N GLN A 363 15.21 16.78 18.40
CA GLN A 363 13.78 16.68 18.09
C GLN A 363 13.35 15.27 17.65
N GLY A 364 14.28 14.48 17.11
CA GLY A 364 13.97 13.17 16.53
C GLY A 364 13.18 13.27 15.23
N LEU A 365 12.55 12.18 14.85
CA LEU A 365 11.69 12.07 13.67
C LEU A 365 10.25 11.76 14.08
N GLN A 366 9.29 12.38 13.43
CA GLN A 366 7.88 11.99 13.57
C GLN A 366 7.65 10.72 12.76
N GLN A 367 7.42 9.60 13.44
CA GLN A 367 7.20 8.31 12.81
C GLN A 367 5.70 8.06 12.67
N GLY A 368 5.28 7.61 11.49
CA GLY A 368 3.93 7.14 11.22
C GLY A 368 3.64 5.78 11.83
N VAL A 369 2.38 5.34 11.74
CA VAL A 369 1.92 4.04 12.29
C VAL A 369 2.67 2.85 11.73
N ASP A 370 3.22 2.95 10.54
CA ASP A 370 4.02 1.89 9.91
C ASP A 370 5.29 1.54 10.69
N PHE A 371 5.81 2.49 11.48
CA PHE A 371 7.04 2.31 12.26
C PHE A 371 6.85 2.21 13.77
N ILE A 372 5.77 2.75 14.30
CA ILE A 372 5.49 2.70 15.75
C ILE A 372 4.35 1.75 16.10
N GLY A 373 3.63 1.28 15.11
CA GLY A 373 2.33 0.61 15.29
C GLY A 373 1.23 1.60 15.67
N GLY A 374 -0.02 1.17 15.56
CA GLY A 374 -1.16 1.98 15.92
C GLY A 374 -2.22 2.06 14.84
N ARG A 375 -2.99 3.13 14.89
CA ARG A 375 -4.08 3.41 13.95
C ARG A 375 -3.97 4.80 13.40
N SER A 376 -4.27 4.96 12.11
CA SER A 376 -4.44 6.28 11.51
C SER A 376 -5.79 6.37 10.79
N TYR A 377 -6.40 7.54 10.89
CA TYR A 377 -7.68 7.84 10.27
C TYR A 377 -7.54 9.13 9.48
N THR A 378 -7.90 9.09 8.20
CA THR A 378 -8.08 10.32 7.41
C THR A 378 -9.54 10.71 7.51
N VAL A 379 -9.81 11.84 8.15
CA VAL A 379 -11.17 12.34 8.39
C VAL A 379 -11.37 13.62 7.60
N ARG A 380 -12.48 13.69 6.86
CA ARG A 380 -12.92 14.87 6.12
C ARG A 380 -14.08 15.54 6.85
N PHE A 381 -14.05 16.85 6.88
CA PHE A 381 -15.08 17.70 7.46
C PHE A 381 -15.73 18.57 6.37
N GLU A 382 -16.89 19.13 6.67
CA GLU A 382 -17.56 20.08 5.75
C GLU A 382 -16.78 21.39 5.62
N GLN A 383 -16.13 21.84 6.70
CA GLN A 383 -15.36 23.07 6.75
C GLN A 383 -13.92 22.81 7.18
N ALA A 384 -13.03 23.76 6.88
CA ALA A 384 -11.64 23.69 7.33
C ALA A 384 -11.56 23.65 8.87
N VAL A 385 -10.71 22.78 9.38
CA VAL A 385 -10.50 22.58 10.83
C VAL A 385 -9.07 22.94 11.21
N ASN A 386 -8.86 23.35 12.46
CA ASN A 386 -7.54 23.64 12.98
C ASN A 386 -6.87 22.36 13.54
N PRO A 387 -5.83 21.80 12.87
CA PRO A 387 -5.21 20.55 13.31
C PRO A 387 -4.60 20.63 14.72
N SER A 388 -4.10 21.79 15.13
CA SER A 388 -3.46 21.96 16.44
C SER A 388 -4.47 21.90 17.59
N GLU A 389 -5.65 22.51 17.40
CA GLU A 389 -6.75 22.46 18.36
C GLU A 389 -7.29 21.03 18.47
N LEU A 390 -7.51 20.39 17.32
CA LEU A 390 -7.98 19.02 17.24
C LEU A 390 -6.99 18.04 17.89
N SER A 391 -5.69 18.25 17.68
CA SER A 391 -4.63 17.44 18.30
C SER A 391 -4.64 17.54 19.83
N SER A 392 -4.86 18.74 20.37
CA SER A 392 -4.96 18.91 21.81
C SER A 392 -6.16 18.16 22.40
N GLU A 393 -7.34 18.31 21.79
CA GLU A 393 -8.56 17.65 22.24
C GLU A 393 -8.49 16.12 22.15
N LEU A 394 -7.96 15.61 21.03
CA LEU A 394 -7.83 14.15 20.85
C LEU A 394 -6.72 13.56 21.72
N SER A 395 -5.72 14.35 22.10
CA SER A 395 -4.68 13.90 23.06
C SER A 395 -5.24 13.69 24.46
N ASP A 396 -6.29 14.41 24.85
CA ASP A 396 -6.97 14.20 26.12
C ASP A 396 -7.73 12.84 26.15
N VAL A 397 -8.17 12.36 24.97
CA VAL A 397 -8.92 11.10 24.82
C VAL A 397 -8.00 9.91 24.57
N PHE A 398 -7.04 10.06 23.66
CA PHE A 398 -6.19 8.98 23.17
C PHE A 398 -4.75 9.03 23.71
N GLY A 399 -4.42 10.02 24.51
CA GLY A 399 -3.09 10.19 25.11
C GLY A 399 -2.13 11.03 24.26
N THR A 400 -0.99 11.35 24.85
CA THR A 400 0.03 12.27 24.31
C THR A 400 0.72 11.82 23.03
N GLY A 401 0.49 10.58 22.58
CA GLY A 401 1.00 10.04 21.31
C GLY A 401 0.09 10.29 20.11
N THR A 402 -0.99 11.08 20.28
CA THR A 402 -1.92 11.39 19.20
C THR A 402 -1.41 12.59 18.41
N ASN A 403 -1.33 12.43 17.09
CA ASN A 403 -0.90 13.47 16.15
C ASN A 403 -2.03 13.78 15.17
N VAL A 404 -2.26 15.06 14.88
CA VAL A 404 -3.25 15.50 13.90
C VAL A 404 -2.58 16.48 12.95
N LYS A 405 -2.65 16.21 11.66
CA LYS A 405 -2.07 17.04 10.60
C LYS A 405 -3.04 17.19 9.44
N THR A 406 -3.00 18.29 8.75
CA THR A 406 -3.73 18.48 7.48
C THR A 406 -3.23 17.43 6.47
N TYR A 407 -4.16 16.84 5.74
CA TYR A 407 -3.88 15.83 4.72
C TYR A 407 -4.69 16.09 3.45
N GLY A 408 -4.03 16.61 2.42
CA GLY A 408 -4.69 17.04 1.20
C GLY A 408 -5.28 18.43 1.32
N GLU A 409 -6.60 18.52 1.45
CA GLU A 409 -7.32 19.80 1.58
C GLU A 409 -7.40 20.30 3.03
N ASP A 410 -7.70 21.59 3.22
CA ASP A 410 -7.76 22.23 4.55
C ASP A 410 -8.89 21.70 5.45
N ASN A 411 -9.90 21.05 4.86
CA ASN A 411 -11.01 20.41 5.57
C ASN A 411 -10.76 18.92 5.85
N GLN A 412 -9.54 18.41 5.59
CA GLN A 412 -9.19 17.01 5.78
C GLN A 412 -7.96 16.87 6.65
N VAL A 413 -8.03 16.00 7.64
CA VAL A 413 -6.91 15.73 8.55
C VAL A 413 -6.59 14.25 8.64
N LYS A 414 -5.31 13.95 8.84
CA LYS A 414 -4.82 12.63 9.24
C LYS A 414 -4.61 12.61 10.74
N ILE A 415 -5.30 11.73 11.43
CA ILE A 415 -5.23 11.50 12.87
C ILE A 415 -4.47 10.20 13.08
N THR A 416 -3.34 10.26 13.77
CA THR A 416 -2.47 9.10 14.05
C THR A 416 -2.45 8.88 15.56
N THR A 417 -2.68 7.66 16.03
CA THR A 417 -2.65 7.31 17.46
C THR A 417 -2.10 5.92 17.71
N ALA A 418 -1.28 5.79 18.75
CA ALA A 418 -0.81 4.50 19.29
C ALA A 418 -1.68 4.01 20.48
N TYR A 419 -2.84 4.63 20.72
CA TYR A 419 -3.73 4.24 21.82
C TYR A 419 -4.13 2.78 21.70
N LYS A 420 -3.96 2.02 22.80
CA LYS A 420 -4.23 0.57 22.87
C LYS A 420 -3.58 -0.23 21.72
N VAL A 421 -2.38 0.14 21.29
CA VAL A 421 -1.69 -0.54 20.19
C VAL A 421 -1.44 -2.02 20.49
N ASP A 422 -1.17 -2.37 21.75
CA ASP A 422 -0.91 -3.73 22.22
C ASP A 422 -2.20 -4.56 22.41
N VAL A 423 -3.39 -3.95 22.22
CA VAL A 423 -4.67 -4.64 22.38
C VAL A 423 -5.28 -4.89 21.01
N GLU A 424 -5.40 -6.17 20.69
CA GLU A 424 -5.94 -6.62 19.43
C GLU A 424 -7.43 -6.95 19.53
N GLY A 425 -8.14 -6.89 18.41
CA GLY A 425 -9.54 -7.25 18.30
C GLY A 425 -10.42 -6.15 17.71
N ILE A 426 -11.48 -6.58 17.03
CA ILE A 426 -12.48 -5.68 16.40
C ILE A 426 -13.19 -4.83 17.45
N GLU A 427 -13.35 -5.34 18.67
CA GLU A 427 -14.02 -4.60 19.76
C GLU A 427 -13.25 -3.34 20.16
N VAL A 428 -11.92 -3.38 20.13
CA VAL A 428 -11.06 -2.23 20.41
C VAL A 428 -11.09 -1.23 19.27
N ASP A 429 -11.12 -1.72 18.03
CA ASP A 429 -11.21 -0.86 16.85
C ASP A 429 -12.54 -0.08 16.85
N ASN A 430 -13.65 -0.75 17.17
CA ASN A 430 -14.96 -0.11 17.32
C ASN A 430 -14.99 0.89 18.50
N GLU A 431 -14.36 0.57 19.63
CA GLU A 431 -14.25 1.48 20.77
C GLU A 431 -13.53 2.79 20.39
N ILE A 432 -12.40 2.65 19.66
CA ILE A 432 -11.61 3.81 19.22
C ILE A 432 -12.40 4.65 18.21
N GLN A 433 -13.06 4.02 17.24
CA GLN A 433 -13.87 4.73 16.24
C GLN A 433 -15.06 5.45 16.89
N ASN A 434 -15.70 4.84 17.89
CA ASN A 434 -16.79 5.47 18.63
C ASN A 434 -16.31 6.66 19.47
N SER A 435 -15.14 6.54 20.11
CA SER A 435 -14.50 7.62 20.83
C SER A 435 -14.11 8.77 19.91
N LEU A 436 -13.60 8.43 18.71
CA LEU A 436 -13.26 9.39 17.66
C LEU A 436 -14.51 10.14 17.19
N TYR A 437 -15.59 9.43 16.87
CA TYR A 437 -16.86 10.01 16.48
C TYR A 437 -17.39 10.99 17.54
N THR A 438 -17.40 10.55 18.80
CA THR A 438 -17.91 11.36 19.92
C THR A 438 -17.08 12.65 20.09
N SER A 439 -15.77 12.57 19.96
CA SER A 439 -14.88 13.72 20.08
C SER A 439 -15.00 14.70 18.91
N LEU A 440 -15.28 14.18 17.71
CA LEU A 440 -15.37 14.96 16.49
C LEU A 440 -16.79 15.46 16.18
N GLN A 441 -17.81 15.03 16.92
CA GLN A 441 -19.22 15.31 16.64
C GLN A 441 -19.54 16.80 16.48
N LYS A 442 -18.85 17.67 17.22
CA LYS A 442 -19.04 19.13 17.13
C LYS A 442 -18.50 19.76 15.81
N TYR A 443 -17.65 19.04 15.08
CA TYR A 443 -17.09 19.47 13.80
C TYR A 443 -17.82 18.84 12.60
N LEU A 444 -18.73 17.89 12.87
CA LEU A 444 -19.52 17.21 11.86
C LEU A 444 -20.85 17.93 11.60
N PRO A 445 -21.43 17.80 10.40
CA PRO A 445 -22.77 18.31 10.11
C PRO A 445 -23.80 17.80 11.10
N ALA A 446 -24.81 18.60 11.41
CA ALA A 446 -25.88 18.22 12.31
C ALA A 446 -26.65 17.01 11.73
N GLY A 447 -26.75 15.95 12.53
CA GLY A 447 -27.46 14.73 12.13
C GLY A 447 -26.59 13.64 11.50
N THR A 448 -25.26 13.85 11.36
CA THR A 448 -24.35 12.77 10.93
C THR A 448 -24.42 11.61 11.93
N SER A 449 -24.83 10.45 11.45
CA SER A 449 -24.87 9.24 12.27
C SER A 449 -23.48 8.62 12.44
N TYR A 450 -23.33 7.71 13.41
CA TYR A 450 -22.07 6.95 13.56
C TYR A 450 -21.75 6.09 12.33
N GLU A 451 -22.77 5.51 11.71
CA GLU A 451 -22.61 4.71 10.49
C GLU A 451 -22.14 5.60 9.31
N ASP A 452 -22.74 6.78 9.13
CA ASP A 452 -22.33 7.74 8.11
C ASP A 452 -20.91 8.25 8.34
N PHE A 453 -20.49 8.41 9.58
CA PHE A 453 -19.13 8.82 9.92
C PHE A 453 -18.08 7.75 9.57
N ILE A 454 -18.40 6.45 9.79
CA ILE A 454 -17.46 5.34 9.55
C ILE A 454 -17.41 4.93 8.08
N VAL A 455 -18.58 4.85 7.43
CA VAL A 455 -18.70 4.35 6.04
C VAL A 455 -18.57 5.50 5.04
N GLY A 456 -18.72 6.75 5.51
CA GLY A 456 -18.97 7.93 4.70
C GLY A 456 -20.47 8.10 4.43
N ASP A 457 -20.90 9.32 4.25
CA ASP A 457 -22.30 9.70 4.02
C ASP A 457 -22.87 9.27 2.64
N GLY A 458 -22.20 8.36 1.96
CA GLY A 458 -22.55 7.94 0.60
C GLY A 458 -22.23 8.97 -0.49
N SER A 459 -22.11 10.26 -0.13
CA SER A 459 -21.63 11.33 -1.02
C SER A 459 -20.10 11.49 -0.95
N GLY A 460 -19.45 10.90 0.07
CA GLY A 460 -18.01 10.96 0.28
C GLY A 460 -17.50 12.34 0.73
N THR A 461 -18.39 13.18 1.25
CA THR A 461 -18.06 14.55 1.60
C THR A 461 -17.59 14.71 3.04
N VAL A 462 -18.03 13.84 3.97
CA VAL A 462 -17.72 13.93 5.40
C VAL A 462 -17.55 12.54 6.01
N GLY A 463 -16.65 12.41 7.00
CA GLY A 463 -16.43 11.17 7.74
C GLY A 463 -15.03 10.59 7.55
N ILE A 464 -14.86 9.31 7.91
CA ILE A 464 -13.60 8.57 7.74
C ILE A 464 -13.43 8.18 6.27
N MET A 465 -12.49 8.83 5.59
CA MET A 465 -12.14 8.57 4.20
C MET A 465 -11.17 7.39 4.05
N GLN A 466 -10.28 7.22 5.02
CA GLN A 466 -9.30 6.14 5.06
C GLN A 466 -9.00 5.75 6.50
N SER A 467 -8.82 4.46 6.73
CA SER A 467 -8.30 3.95 8.00
C SER A 467 -7.19 2.95 7.75
N SER A 468 -6.14 3.03 8.56
CA SER A 468 -5.04 2.08 8.56
C SER A 468 -4.74 1.63 9.99
N LYS A 469 -4.47 0.34 10.14
CA LYS A 469 -4.05 -0.30 11.39
C LYS A 469 -2.80 -1.10 11.13
N VAL A 470 -1.80 -0.91 11.98
CA VAL A 470 -0.55 -1.67 11.95
C VAL A 470 -0.26 -2.17 13.36
N GLY A 471 -0.14 -3.48 13.52
CA GLY A 471 0.24 -4.09 14.78
C GLY A 471 1.71 -3.83 15.11
N PRO A 472 2.11 -3.85 16.40
CA PRO A 472 3.49 -3.57 16.82
C PRO A 472 4.53 -4.49 16.17
N THR A 473 4.23 -5.77 16.07
CA THR A 473 5.13 -6.78 15.46
C THR A 473 5.40 -6.45 13.99
N ILE A 474 4.37 -6.05 13.26
CA ILE A 474 4.51 -5.67 11.84
C ILE A 474 5.27 -4.36 11.70
N ALA A 475 5.04 -3.39 12.59
CA ALA A 475 5.80 -2.14 12.59
C ALA A 475 7.31 -2.40 12.79
N ASP A 476 7.67 -3.30 13.68
CA ASP A 476 9.06 -3.72 13.88
C ASP A 476 9.63 -4.46 12.66
N ASP A 477 8.85 -5.32 12.02
CA ASP A 477 9.26 -6.00 10.78
C ASP A 477 9.47 -5.00 9.64
N ILE A 478 8.55 -4.04 9.46
CA ILE A 478 8.67 -2.97 8.46
C ILE A 478 9.95 -2.17 8.71
N LYS A 479 10.21 -1.77 9.96
CA LYS A 479 11.42 -1.03 10.34
C LYS A 479 12.71 -1.79 10.03
N ASN A 480 12.76 -3.07 10.39
CA ASN A 480 13.90 -3.93 10.13
C ASN A 480 14.13 -4.15 8.63
N ASN A 481 13.07 -4.42 7.88
CA ASN A 481 13.13 -4.58 6.43
C ASN A 481 13.55 -3.29 5.71
N ALA A 482 13.06 -2.14 6.17
CA ALA A 482 13.47 -0.83 5.67
C ALA A 482 14.97 -0.59 5.86
N PHE A 483 15.48 -0.88 7.07
CA PHE A 483 16.91 -0.75 7.37
C PHE A 483 17.76 -1.69 6.51
N LEU A 484 17.33 -2.95 6.35
CA LEU A 484 18.00 -3.92 5.48
C LEU A 484 17.96 -3.52 4.00
N ALA A 485 16.84 -2.95 3.54
CA ALA A 485 16.71 -2.45 2.18
C ALA A 485 17.67 -1.28 1.90
N ILE A 486 17.77 -0.32 2.82
CA ILE A 486 18.69 0.82 2.69
C ILE A 486 20.15 0.32 2.67
N LEU A 487 20.56 -0.49 3.64
CA LEU A 487 21.92 -1.03 3.68
C LEU A 487 22.23 -1.91 2.47
N GLY A 488 21.28 -2.75 2.07
CA GLY A 488 21.39 -3.61 0.90
C GLY A 488 21.57 -2.78 -0.39
N SER A 489 20.77 -1.73 -0.55
CA SER A 489 20.88 -0.81 -1.70
C SER A 489 22.24 -0.13 -1.78
N LEU A 490 22.71 0.42 -0.65
CA LEU A 490 24.02 1.07 -0.58
C LEU A 490 25.14 0.09 -0.89
N LEU A 491 25.08 -1.14 -0.37
CA LEU A 491 26.07 -2.17 -0.62
C LEU A 491 26.09 -2.60 -2.08
N VAL A 492 24.93 -2.85 -2.68
CA VAL A 492 24.82 -3.28 -4.07
C VAL A 492 25.29 -2.19 -5.02
N VAL A 493 24.92 -0.93 -4.78
CA VAL A 493 25.41 0.22 -5.55
C VAL A 493 26.92 0.38 -5.39
N PHE A 494 27.46 0.24 -4.16
CA PHE A 494 28.90 0.26 -3.91
C PHE A 494 29.62 -0.81 -4.73
N LEU A 495 29.15 -2.06 -4.67
CA LEU A 495 29.75 -3.17 -5.40
C LEU A 495 29.66 -2.98 -6.92
N TYR A 496 28.52 -2.51 -7.42
CA TYR A 496 28.36 -2.22 -8.83
C TYR A 496 29.36 -1.17 -9.32
N ILE A 497 29.48 -0.03 -8.63
CA ILE A 497 30.42 1.03 -8.98
C ILE A 497 31.88 0.53 -8.86
N LEU A 498 32.18 -0.31 -7.85
CA LEU A 498 33.51 -0.91 -7.68
C LEU A 498 33.88 -1.80 -8.87
N LEU A 499 32.97 -2.66 -9.31
CA LEU A 499 33.19 -3.52 -10.48
C LEU A 499 33.33 -2.71 -11.78
N ARG A 500 32.52 -1.67 -11.91
CA ARG A 500 32.48 -0.84 -13.12
C ARG A 500 33.70 0.04 -13.29
N PHE A 501 34.15 0.72 -12.24
CA PHE A 501 35.27 1.68 -12.29
C PHE A 501 36.57 1.10 -11.72
N ARG A 502 36.54 -0.08 -11.11
CA ARG A 502 37.72 -0.79 -10.58
C ARG A 502 38.54 0.02 -9.56
N LYS A 503 37.95 1.05 -8.94
CA LYS A 503 38.58 1.90 -7.92
C LYS A 503 37.59 2.15 -6.80
N TRP A 504 37.92 1.67 -5.59
CA TRP A 504 37.07 1.77 -4.41
C TRP A 504 36.72 3.21 -4.00
N GLN A 505 37.60 4.18 -4.35
CA GLN A 505 37.39 5.59 -4.05
C GLN A 505 36.13 6.17 -4.74
N PHE A 506 35.84 5.75 -5.95
CA PHE A 506 34.62 6.18 -6.65
C PHE A 506 33.37 5.59 -5.99
N SER A 507 33.42 4.32 -5.59
CA SER A 507 32.31 3.65 -4.92
C SER A 507 32.03 4.29 -3.56
N LEU A 508 33.08 4.53 -2.77
CA LEU A 508 32.97 5.17 -1.48
C LEU A 508 32.45 6.60 -1.60
N GLY A 509 32.94 7.37 -2.58
CA GLY A 509 32.47 8.73 -2.85
C GLY A 509 30.98 8.77 -3.20
N ALA A 510 30.50 7.84 -4.02
CA ALA A 510 29.09 7.74 -4.37
C ALA A 510 28.20 7.40 -3.16
N VAL A 511 28.61 6.42 -2.35
CA VAL A 511 27.85 6.03 -1.16
C VAL A 511 27.83 7.16 -0.11
N ILE A 512 28.94 7.86 0.10
CA ILE A 512 28.99 9.02 0.99
C ILE A 512 28.08 10.14 0.50
N ALA A 513 28.03 10.39 -0.83
CA ALA A 513 27.14 11.39 -1.41
C ALA A 513 25.67 11.04 -1.16
N VAL A 514 25.25 9.79 -1.42
CA VAL A 514 23.88 9.34 -1.15
C VAL A 514 23.55 9.44 0.34
N PHE A 515 24.46 8.99 1.22
CA PHE A 515 24.26 9.09 2.67
C PHE A 515 24.13 10.55 3.14
N HIS A 516 24.94 11.45 2.59
CA HIS A 516 24.85 12.89 2.85
C HIS A 516 23.47 13.44 2.46
N ASP A 517 22.97 13.12 1.26
CA ASP A 517 21.70 13.60 0.75
C ASP A 517 20.52 13.07 1.61
N VAL A 518 20.54 11.79 1.94
CA VAL A 518 19.54 11.18 2.83
C VAL A 518 19.56 11.85 4.21
N LEU A 519 20.76 12.12 4.76
CA LEU A 519 20.88 12.77 6.06
C LEU A 519 20.29 14.19 6.06
N ILE A 520 20.49 14.95 5.00
CA ILE A 520 19.89 16.29 4.86
C ILE A 520 18.36 16.19 4.75
N VAL A 521 17.83 15.25 3.96
CA VAL A 521 16.38 15.05 3.84
C VAL A 521 15.78 14.69 5.20
N LEU A 522 16.36 13.73 5.92
CA LEU A 522 15.93 13.38 7.28
C LEU A 522 16.02 14.57 8.24
N GLY A 523 17.08 15.39 8.12
CA GLY A 523 17.24 16.61 8.89
C GLY A 523 16.15 17.65 8.63
N ILE A 524 15.74 17.82 7.38
CA ILE A 524 14.62 18.70 7.01
C ILE A 524 13.32 18.20 7.62
N PHE A 525 13.03 16.90 7.52
CA PHE A 525 11.84 16.29 8.12
C PHE A 525 11.84 16.44 9.65
N SER A 526 12.99 16.23 10.29
CA SER A 526 13.15 16.44 11.74
C SER A 526 12.92 17.90 12.14
N LEU A 527 13.54 18.85 11.40
CA LEU A 527 13.51 20.28 11.74
C LEU A 527 12.13 20.89 11.51
N LEU A 528 11.50 20.57 10.37
CA LEU A 528 10.26 21.21 9.94
C LEU A 528 9.01 20.43 10.34
N GLY A 529 9.07 19.13 10.55
CA GLY A 529 7.91 18.26 10.80
C GLY A 529 7.01 18.74 11.93
N LYS A 530 7.59 19.32 12.98
CA LYS A 530 6.83 19.84 14.12
C LYS A 530 6.11 21.16 13.81
N TYR A 531 6.66 21.97 12.90
CA TYR A 531 6.17 23.33 12.64
C TYR A 531 5.25 23.41 11.43
N MET A 532 5.35 22.45 10.50
CA MET A 532 4.51 22.47 9.31
C MET A 532 3.09 21.98 9.61
N PRO A 533 2.07 22.62 9.05
CA PRO A 533 0.68 22.24 9.23
C PRO A 533 0.33 20.93 8.50
N PHE A 534 1.05 20.59 7.43
CA PHE A 534 0.86 19.37 6.66
C PHE A 534 1.67 18.20 7.23
N ASN A 535 1.26 16.99 6.85
CA ASN A 535 1.89 15.76 7.35
C ASN A 535 3.33 15.62 6.82
N MET A 536 4.29 15.51 7.75
CA MET A 536 5.70 15.20 7.51
C MET A 536 6.14 13.98 8.35
N GLU A 537 5.22 13.06 8.62
CA GLU A 537 5.56 11.79 9.25
C GLU A 537 6.37 10.93 8.30
N ILE A 538 7.35 10.22 8.85
CA ILE A 538 8.06 9.18 8.14
C ILE A 538 7.21 7.92 8.22
N ASP A 539 6.70 7.51 7.10
CA ASP A 539 5.93 6.28 6.90
C ASP A 539 6.61 5.38 5.86
N GLN A 540 5.97 4.28 5.53
CA GLN A 540 6.50 3.34 4.54
C GLN A 540 6.67 3.97 3.15
N ALA A 541 5.84 4.94 2.79
CA ALA A 541 5.93 5.63 1.49
C ALA A 541 7.12 6.61 1.41
N PHE A 542 7.66 7.05 2.55
CA PHE A 542 8.85 7.91 2.62
C PHE A 542 10.14 7.17 2.22
N ILE A 543 10.24 5.87 2.49
CA ILE A 543 11.41 5.03 2.19
C ILE A 543 11.52 4.78 0.69
#